data_3722ea774407a77fc272a821107f5b3c
#
_entry.id   3722ea774407a77fc272a821107f5b3c
#
_cell.length_a   1.000
_cell.length_b   1.000
_cell.length_c   1.000
_cell.angle_alpha   90.00
_cell.angle_beta   90.00
_cell.angle_gamma   90.00
#
_symmetry.space_group_name_H-M   'P 1'
#
loop_
_entity.id
_entity.type
_entity.pdbx_description
1 polymer ?
#
loop_
_entity_poly.entity_id
_entity_poly.type
_entity_poly.pdbx_seq_one_letter_code
_entity_poly.pdbx_strand_id
1 'polypeptide(L)'
;MQQLEVADRVRREVGPRTAPQHKAALGQFMTPSSVARFMADMFPPSTQKTCRLLDAGAGVGALSCAFLDRWVHGGFGFQRVSVTAYEIDATLRGHLEQHLAGYEDVHAEVIAGDFIELAAASSGLLTDRPGRAGYTHAILNPPYKKINSNSAHRLALRSLGIEAVNLYAGFVALAVAQADPKAQIVAVIPRSFCNG
;
A
#
# COMPACT_ATOMS: atom_id res chain seq x y z
N MET A 1 2.18 21.06 10.11
CA MET A 1 2.20 20.98 8.62
C MET A 1 1.70 19.59 8.25
N GLN A 2 0.77 19.46 7.32
CA GLN A 2 0.24 18.14 6.92
C GLN A 2 1.36 17.32 6.28
N GLN A 3 1.56 16.08 6.73
CA GLN A 3 2.64 15.21 6.21
C GLN A 3 2.45 14.88 4.72
N LEU A 4 1.20 14.85 4.25
CA LEU A 4 0.91 14.68 2.82
C LEU A 4 1.55 15.76 1.94
N GLU A 5 1.57 17.01 2.38
CA GLU A 5 2.19 18.10 1.60
C GLU A 5 3.73 17.97 1.56
N VAL A 6 4.32 17.44 2.65
CA VAL A 6 5.75 17.11 2.69
C VAL A 6 6.06 15.97 1.73
N ALA A 7 5.27 14.91 1.77
CA ALA A 7 5.42 13.75 0.87
C ALA A 7 5.26 14.14 -0.61
N ASP A 8 4.31 15.04 -0.94
CA ASP A 8 4.13 15.51 -2.33
C ASP A 8 5.30 16.38 -2.82
N ARG A 9 5.90 17.18 -1.93
CA ARG A 9 7.12 17.92 -2.26
C ARG A 9 8.26 16.97 -2.60
N VAL A 10 8.52 15.98 -1.72
CA VAL A 10 9.55 14.95 -1.95
C VAL A 10 9.29 14.19 -3.24
N ARG A 11 8.03 13.80 -3.51
CA ARG A 11 7.63 13.16 -4.77
C ARG A 11 8.04 13.97 -6.00
N ARG A 12 7.83 15.30 -5.98
CA ARG A 12 8.19 16.19 -7.08
C ARG A 12 9.70 16.34 -7.25
N GLU A 13 10.46 16.25 -6.18
CA GLU A 13 11.93 16.34 -6.20
C GLU A 13 12.59 15.04 -6.64
N VAL A 14 12.14 13.91 -6.09
CA VAL A 14 12.70 12.57 -6.38
C VAL A 14 12.21 12.05 -7.72
N GLY A 15 10.95 12.31 -8.08
CA GLY A 15 10.33 11.83 -9.30
C GLY A 15 11.14 12.11 -10.58
N PRO A 16 11.62 13.33 -10.86
CA PRO A 16 12.43 13.62 -12.04
C PRO A 16 13.82 13.00 -11.99
N ARG A 17 14.39 12.79 -10.80
CA ARG A 17 15.76 12.25 -10.61
C ARG A 17 15.83 10.74 -10.75
N THR A 18 14.72 10.03 -10.60
CA THR A 18 14.68 8.58 -10.81
C THR A 18 14.78 8.29 -12.31
N ALA A 19 15.79 7.53 -12.72
CA ALA A 19 16.01 7.18 -14.10
C ALA A 19 14.75 6.57 -14.74
N PRO A 20 14.35 6.98 -15.96
CA PRO A 20 13.17 6.45 -16.64
C PRO A 20 13.14 4.93 -16.72
N GLN A 21 14.31 4.31 -16.90
CA GLN A 21 14.48 2.86 -16.93
C GLN A 21 14.16 2.20 -15.59
N HIS A 22 14.54 2.83 -14.47
CA HIS A 22 14.23 2.33 -13.12
C HIS A 22 12.75 2.42 -12.82
N LYS A 23 12.10 3.56 -13.15
CA LYS A 23 10.64 3.70 -13.05
C LYS A 23 9.90 2.66 -13.88
N ALA A 24 10.33 2.46 -15.13
CA ALA A 24 9.73 1.45 -16.02
C ALA A 24 9.96 0.03 -15.51
N ALA A 25 11.14 -0.25 -14.94
CA ALA A 25 11.47 -1.55 -14.36
C ALA A 25 10.56 -1.91 -13.18
N LEU A 26 10.25 -0.94 -12.33
CA LEU A 26 9.39 -1.14 -11.15
C LEU A 26 7.89 -0.91 -11.45
N GLY A 27 7.55 -0.27 -12.59
CA GLY A 27 6.16 0.11 -12.92
C GLY A 27 5.59 1.13 -11.95
N GLN A 28 6.46 1.91 -11.27
CA GLN A 28 6.07 2.82 -10.21
C GLN A 28 5.53 4.15 -10.73
N PHE A 29 4.35 4.51 -10.26
CA PHE A 29 3.74 5.82 -10.42
C PHE A 29 3.46 6.42 -9.03
N MET A 30 4.28 7.39 -8.63
CA MET A 30 4.06 8.08 -7.34
C MET A 30 2.77 8.89 -7.38
N THR A 31 1.91 8.69 -6.39
CA THR A 31 0.59 9.29 -6.31
C THR A 31 0.65 10.78 -5.96
N PRO A 32 0.08 11.69 -6.78
CA PRO A 32 -0.05 13.10 -6.41
C PRO A 32 -0.94 13.29 -5.18
N SER A 33 -0.69 14.34 -4.40
CA SER A 33 -1.45 14.64 -3.17
C SER A 33 -2.95 14.76 -3.38
N SER A 34 -3.39 15.35 -4.49
CA SER A 34 -4.82 15.45 -4.84
C SER A 34 -5.49 14.09 -5.03
N VAL A 35 -4.80 13.15 -5.69
CA VAL A 35 -5.28 11.79 -5.90
C VAL A 35 -5.25 11.00 -4.58
N ALA A 36 -4.17 11.14 -3.79
CA ALA A 36 -4.05 10.48 -2.50
C ALA A 36 -5.16 10.93 -1.54
N ARG A 37 -5.47 12.22 -1.51
CA ARG A 37 -6.56 12.81 -0.72
C ARG A 37 -7.91 12.26 -1.16
N PHE A 38 -8.18 12.27 -2.47
CA PHE A 38 -9.40 11.71 -3.03
C PHE A 38 -9.58 10.22 -2.65
N MET A 39 -8.51 9.43 -2.74
CA MET A 39 -8.55 8.01 -2.35
C MET A 39 -8.82 7.84 -0.85
N ALA A 40 -8.18 8.63 0.00
CA ALA A 40 -8.44 8.61 1.43
C ALA A 40 -9.90 8.99 1.75
N ASP A 41 -10.51 9.91 0.99
CA ASP A 41 -11.90 10.35 1.15
C ASP A 41 -12.93 9.30 0.70
N MET A 42 -12.53 8.31 -0.10
CA MET A 42 -13.40 7.20 -0.49
C MET A 42 -13.73 6.22 0.65
N PHE A 43 -12.93 6.20 1.71
CA PHE A 43 -13.25 5.37 2.87
C PHE A 43 -14.47 5.96 3.60
N PRO A 44 -15.54 5.19 3.85
CA PRO A 44 -16.65 5.67 4.66
C PRO A 44 -16.21 5.91 6.10
N PRO A 45 -16.92 6.76 6.86
CA PRO A 45 -16.70 6.92 8.29
C PRO A 45 -16.73 5.57 8.99
N SER A 46 -15.81 5.35 9.92
CA SER A 46 -15.70 4.08 10.64
C SER A 46 -15.90 4.30 12.14
N THR A 47 -16.70 3.42 12.75
CA THR A 47 -16.89 3.34 14.21
C THR A 47 -15.92 2.37 14.88
N GLN A 48 -15.06 1.71 14.12
CA GLN A 48 -14.03 0.82 14.64
C GLN A 48 -13.05 1.59 15.54
N LYS A 49 -12.64 0.94 16.64
CA LYS A 49 -11.68 1.55 17.59
C LYS A 49 -10.22 1.38 17.17
N THR A 50 -9.95 0.42 16.32
CA THR A 50 -8.58 0.11 15.87
C THR A 50 -8.55 0.04 14.36
N CYS A 51 -7.57 0.73 13.77
CA CYS A 51 -7.24 0.65 12.36
C CYS A 51 -5.89 -0.06 12.18
N ARG A 52 -5.86 -1.04 11.28
CA ARG A 52 -4.64 -1.67 10.77
C ARG A 52 -4.61 -1.42 9.27
N LEU A 53 -3.84 -0.40 8.89
CA LEU A 53 -3.72 0.05 7.49
C LEU A 53 -2.60 -0.70 6.78
N LEU A 54 -2.89 -1.20 5.58
CA LEU A 54 -1.91 -1.71 4.63
C LEU A 54 -1.69 -0.68 3.51
N ASP A 55 -0.42 -0.36 3.24
CA ASP A 55 0.03 0.41 2.06
C ASP A 55 1.14 -0.40 1.35
N ALA A 56 0.75 -1.20 0.36
CA ALA A 56 1.69 -2.05 -0.38
C ALA A 56 2.20 -1.33 -1.63
N GLY A 57 3.53 -1.13 -1.69
CA GLY A 57 4.16 -0.28 -2.71
C GLY A 57 4.01 1.20 -2.38
N ALA A 58 4.29 1.57 -1.13
CA ALA A 58 3.95 2.86 -0.53
C ALA A 58 4.70 4.06 -1.15
N GLY A 59 5.82 3.83 -1.84
CA GLY A 59 6.64 4.91 -2.39
C GLY A 59 7.14 5.83 -1.30
N VAL A 60 6.91 7.13 -1.45
CA VAL A 60 7.22 8.13 -0.42
C VAL A 60 6.13 8.26 0.67
N GLY A 61 5.09 7.42 0.65
CA GLY A 61 4.03 7.39 1.66
C GLY A 61 2.86 8.35 1.42
N ALA A 62 2.65 8.83 0.20
CA ALA A 62 1.58 9.78 -0.08
C ALA A 62 0.18 9.26 0.30
N LEU A 63 -0.09 7.97 0.05
CA LEU A 63 -1.38 7.34 0.37
C LEU A 63 -1.56 7.19 1.89
N SER A 64 -0.56 6.64 2.57
CA SER A 64 -0.55 6.53 4.03
C SER A 64 -0.71 7.90 4.69
N CYS A 65 0.03 8.93 4.25
CA CYS A 65 -0.08 10.28 4.78
C CYS A 65 -1.48 10.88 4.56
N ALA A 66 -2.08 10.69 3.39
CA ALA A 66 -3.44 11.18 3.12
C ALA A 66 -4.48 10.54 4.06
N PHE A 67 -4.37 9.24 4.28
CA PHE A 67 -5.24 8.51 5.20
C PHE A 67 -5.06 8.98 6.65
N LEU A 68 -3.81 9.11 7.10
CA LEU A 68 -3.47 9.53 8.45
C LEU A 68 -3.83 11.00 8.71
N ASP A 69 -3.56 11.90 7.75
CA ASP A 69 -3.98 13.31 7.84
C ASP A 69 -5.51 13.41 8.00
N ARG A 70 -6.28 12.62 7.25
CA ARG A 70 -7.73 12.57 7.42
C ARG A 70 -8.15 12.07 8.80
N TRP A 71 -7.48 11.04 9.35
CA TRP A 71 -7.74 10.55 10.69
C TRP A 71 -7.45 11.60 11.76
N VAL A 72 -6.29 12.24 11.71
CA VAL A 72 -5.89 13.31 12.66
C VAL A 72 -6.88 14.49 12.64
N HIS A 73 -7.48 14.77 11.48
CA HIS A 73 -8.49 15.83 11.34
C HIS A 73 -9.93 15.36 11.67
N GLY A 74 -10.08 14.22 12.32
CA GLY A 74 -11.39 13.74 12.80
C GLY A 74 -12.26 13.04 11.74
N GLY A 75 -11.70 12.68 10.57
CA GLY A 75 -12.43 11.96 9.52
C GLY A 75 -12.74 10.49 9.86
N PHE A 76 -12.08 9.95 10.91
CA PHE A 76 -12.30 8.59 11.43
C PHE A 76 -12.33 8.57 12.95
N GLY A 77 -13.10 7.63 13.52
CA GLY A 77 -13.24 7.45 14.98
C GLY A 77 -12.22 6.49 15.62
N PHE A 78 -11.10 6.20 14.94
CA PHE A 78 -10.11 5.26 15.47
C PHE A 78 -9.40 5.82 16.70
N GLN A 79 -9.21 4.98 17.70
CA GLN A 79 -8.44 5.27 18.92
C GLN A 79 -6.99 4.79 18.81
N ARG A 80 -6.74 3.80 17.95
CA ARG A 80 -5.42 3.23 17.68
C ARG A 80 -5.27 2.99 16.19
N VAL A 81 -4.14 3.43 15.64
CA VAL A 81 -3.81 3.23 14.22
C VAL A 81 -2.44 2.59 14.12
N SER A 82 -2.36 1.51 13.37
CA SER A 82 -1.09 0.95 12.91
C SER A 82 -1.04 0.95 11.39
N VAL A 83 0.16 1.18 10.86
CA VAL A 83 0.44 1.17 9.41
C VAL A 83 1.49 0.12 9.14
N THR A 84 1.22 -0.79 8.21
CA THR A 84 2.23 -1.66 7.61
C THR A 84 2.41 -1.22 6.17
N ALA A 85 3.60 -0.72 5.84
CA ALA A 85 3.92 -0.21 4.52
C ALA A 85 5.08 -1.01 3.90
N TYR A 86 4.92 -1.44 2.64
CA TYR A 86 5.96 -2.15 1.90
C TYR A 86 6.56 -1.23 0.85
N GLU A 87 7.90 -1.13 0.80
CA GLU A 87 8.61 -0.38 -0.22
C GLU A 87 9.95 -1.04 -0.55
N ILE A 88 10.17 -1.33 -1.83
CA ILE A 88 11.38 -2.00 -2.32
C ILE A 88 12.54 -1.03 -2.51
N ASP A 89 12.27 0.21 -2.94
CA ASP A 89 13.29 1.23 -3.18
C ASP A 89 13.79 1.83 -1.86
N ALA A 90 15.08 1.69 -1.57
CA ALA A 90 15.68 2.14 -0.32
C ALA A 90 15.61 3.67 -0.14
N THR A 91 15.69 4.45 -1.23
CA THR A 91 15.61 5.91 -1.18
C THR A 91 14.19 6.35 -0.81
N LEU A 92 13.18 5.77 -1.49
CA LEU A 92 11.79 6.07 -1.21
C LEU A 92 11.39 5.63 0.21
N ARG A 93 11.90 4.48 0.64
CA ARG A 93 11.68 3.95 1.99
C ARG A 93 12.19 4.90 3.08
N GLY A 94 13.40 5.48 2.92
CA GLY A 94 13.91 6.46 3.87
C GLY A 94 13.00 7.70 4.01
N HIS A 95 12.40 8.17 2.93
CA HIS A 95 11.41 9.24 2.98
C HIS A 95 10.08 8.79 3.61
N LEU A 96 9.61 7.59 3.29
CA LEU A 96 8.41 6.98 3.87
C LEU A 96 8.53 6.89 5.40
N GLU A 97 9.65 6.38 5.91
CA GLU A 97 9.94 6.28 7.36
C GLU A 97 9.88 7.66 8.04
N GLN A 98 10.52 8.68 7.44
CA GLN A 98 10.49 10.05 7.95
C GLN A 98 9.08 10.64 7.99
N HIS A 99 8.27 10.41 6.93
CA HIS A 99 6.91 10.93 6.89
C HIS A 99 6.00 10.25 7.92
N LEU A 100 6.10 8.92 8.08
CA LEU A 100 5.32 8.18 9.06
C LEU A 100 5.72 8.50 10.50
N ALA A 101 6.99 8.74 10.76
CA ALA A 101 7.49 9.20 12.08
C ALA A 101 6.92 10.56 12.50
N GLY A 102 6.35 11.34 11.59
CA GLY A 102 5.67 12.60 11.90
C GLY A 102 4.28 12.44 12.56
N TYR A 103 3.81 11.21 12.78
CA TYR A 103 2.53 10.92 13.46
C TYR A 103 2.80 10.22 14.80
N GLU A 104 2.70 10.99 15.91
CA GLU A 104 3.09 10.52 17.26
C GLU A 104 2.28 9.31 17.76
N ASP A 105 0.99 9.23 17.38
CA ASP A 105 0.07 8.18 17.85
C ASP A 105 -0.10 7.00 16.87
N VAL A 106 0.82 6.87 15.90
CA VAL A 106 0.80 5.83 14.87
C VAL A 106 1.91 4.82 15.11
N HIS A 107 1.57 3.56 15.20
CA HIS A 107 2.56 2.48 15.13
C HIS A 107 2.82 2.14 13.67
N ALA A 108 3.91 2.64 13.10
CA ALA A 108 4.29 2.40 11.71
C ALA A 108 5.40 1.33 11.60
N GLU A 109 5.16 0.33 10.76
CA GLU A 109 6.14 -0.68 10.36
C GLU A 109 6.41 -0.53 8.86
N VAL A 110 7.63 -0.18 8.49
CA VAL A 110 8.06 -0.09 7.10
C VAL A 110 8.89 -1.31 6.74
N ILE A 111 8.38 -2.12 5.83
CA ILE A 111 8.98 -3.38 5.43
C ILE A 111 9.74 -3.20 4.12
N ALA A 112 11.05 -3.50 4.18
CA ALA A 112 11.94 -3.45 3.04
C ALA A 112 11.74 -4.67 2.14
N GLY A 113 11.24 -4.48 0.91
CA GLY A 113 11.15 -5.55 -0.08
C GLY A 113 9.88 -5.56 -0.91
N ASP A 114 9.77 -6.57 -1.75
CA ASP A 114 8.63 -6.79 -2.62
C ASP A 114 7.45 -7.40 -1.85
N PHE A 115 6.29 -6.78 -1.93
CA PHE A 115 5.10 -7.22 -1.21
C PHE A 115 4.65 -8.64 -1.58
N ILE A 116 4.70 -9.00 -2.87
CA ILE A 116 4.27 -10.34 -3.33
C ILE A 116 5.23 -11.40 -2.81
N GLU A 117 6.54 -11.18 -2.95
CA GLU A 117 7.56 -12.15 -2.53
C GLU A 117 7.56 -12.36 -1.02
N LEU A 118 7.46 -11.27 -0.25
CA LEU A 118 7.41 -11.34 1.22
C LEU A 118 6.13 -11.97 1.74
N ALA A 119 4.98 -11.70 1.11
CA ALA A 119 3.73 -12.36 1.46
C ALA A 119 3.79 -13.86 1.22
N ALA A 120 4.40 -14.30 0.12
CA ALA A 120 4.60 -15.72 -0.17
C ALA A 120 5.58 -16.39 0.80
N ALA A 121 6.71 -15.72 1.12
CA ALA A 121 7.72 -16.26 2.03
C ALA A 121 7.22 -16.40 3.48
N SER A 122 6.26 -15.57 3.90
CA SER A 122 5.70 -15.65 5.26
C SER A 122 4.75 -16.82 5.51
N SER A 123 4.71 -17.79 4.60
CA SER A 123 4.02 -19.09 4.69
C SER A 123 2.54 -19.01 5.08
N GLY A 124 1.72 -18.92 4.07
CA GLY A 124 0.28 -19.04 4.20
C GLY A 124 -0.43 -17.69 4.20
N LEU A 125 -1.57 -17.71 3.54
CA LEU A 125 -2.60 -16.71 3.69
C LEU A 125 -2.89 -16.53 5.19
N LEU A 126 -3.19 -15.32 5.63
CA LEU A 126 -3.50 -15.01 7.05
C LEU A 126 -4.57 -15.92 7.67
N THR A 127 -5.39 -16.57 6.84
CA THR A 127 -6.39 -17.56 7.23
C THR A 127 -5.81 -18.74 8.00
N ASP A 128 -4.51 -19.06 7.83
CA ASP A 128 -3.86 -20.23 8.45
C ASP A 128 -3.09 -19.88 9.73
N ARG A 129 -3.13 -18.63 10.18
CA ARG A 129 -2.47 -18.19 11.43
C ARG A 129 -3.50 -17.84 12.50
N PRO A 130 -3.86 -18.78 13.38
CA PRO A 130 -4.73 -18.49 14.51
C PRO A 130 -4.16 -17.34 15.35
N GLY A 131 -4.94 -16.27 15.54
CA GLY A 131 -4.59 -15.16 16.42
C GLY A 131 -3.92 -13.95 15.76
N ARG A 132 -3.59 -13.96 14.46
CA ARG A 132 -3.15 -12.74 13.76
C ARG A 132 -4.35 -12.03 13.12
N ALA A 133 -4.67 -10.84 13.61
CA ALA A 133 -5.69 -9.99 13.04
C ALA A 133 -5.26 -9.47 11.66
N GLY A 134 -6.14 -9.57 10.65
CA GLY A 134 -5.91 -9.04 9.31
C GLY A 134 -5.93 -7.51 9.25
N TYR A 135 -5.66 -6.95 8.09
CA TYR A 135 -5.79 -5.52 7.86
C TYR A 135 -7.27 -5.11 7.85
N THR A 136 -7.59 -4.01 8.52
CA THR A 136 -8.95 -3.44 8.50
C THR A 136 -9.16 -2.48 7.35
N HIS A 137 -8.06 -1.87 6.88
CA HIS A 137 -8.04 -0.93 5.76
C HIS A 137 -6.84 -1.21 4.88
N ALA A 138 -7.00 -1.02 3.58
CA ALA A 138 -5.88 -1.02 2.64
C ALA A 138 -6.05 0.11 1.62
N ILE A 139 -4.96 0.82 1.34
CA ILE A 139 -4.91 1.89 0.34
C ILE A 139 -3.75 1.61 -0.61
N LEU A 140 -4.04 1.47 -1.91
CA LEU A 140 -3.09 0.90 -2.85
C LEU A 140 -3.00 1.69 -4.15
N ASN A 141 -1.79 1.95 -4.62
CA ASN A 141 -1.50 2.28 -6.01
C ASN A 141 -0.44 1.30 -6.54
N PRO A 142 -0.83 0.07 -6.86
CA PRO A 142 0.11 -0.98 -7.22
C PRO A 142 0.76 -0.73 -8.59
N PRO A 143 1.94 -1.33 -8.86
CA PRO A 143 2.63 -1.19 -10.13
C PRO A 143 1.85 -1.80 -11.31
N TYR A 144 1.80 -1.07 -12.45
CA TYR A 144 1.09 -1.48 -13.66
C TYR A 144 2.01 -2.22 -14.63
N LYS A 145 2.35 -3.45 -14.29
CA LYS A 145 3.26 -4.27 -15.11
C LYS A 145 2.68 -5.66 -15.32
N LYS A 146 2.86 -6.23 -16.50
CA LYS A 146 2.55 -7.65 -16.76
C LYS A 146 3.53 -8.56 -16.01
N ILE A 147 3.04 -9.68 -15.54
CA ILE A 147 3.82 -10.72 -14.89
C ILE A 147 4.17 -11.77 -15.94
N ASN A 148 5.46 -12.02 -16.15
CA ASN A 148 5.91 -13.11 -17.02
C ASN A 148 5.58 -14.47 -16.40
N SER A 149 5.25 -15.46 -17.24
CA SER A 149 4.73 -16.76 -16.81
C SER A 149 5.65 -17.51 -15.83
N ASN A 150 6.97 -17.33 -15.95
CA ASN A 150 7.97 -18.01 -15.11
C ASN A 150 8.72 -17.03 -14.18
N SER A 151 8.16 -15.84 -13.90
CA SER A 151 8.79 -14.90 -12.98
C SER A 151 8.59 -15.33 -11.52
N ALA A 152 9.46 -14.83 -10.63
CA ALA A 152 9.34 -15.04 -9.18
C ALA A 152 7.95 -14.64 -8.66
N HIS A 153 7.42 -13.48 -9.10
CA HIS A 153 6.06 -13.03 -8.75
C HIS A 153 4.98 -14.04 -9.15
N ARG A 154 5.09 -14.63 -10.37
CA ARG A 154 4.09 -15.62 -10.82
C ARG A 154 4.11 -16.87 -9.97
N LEU A 155 5.30 -17.36 -9.66
CA LEU A 155 5.49 -18.54 -8.82
C LEU A 155 5.02 -18.27 -7.38
N ALA A 156 5.37 -17.12 -6.84
CA ALA A 156 4.95 -16.68 -5.51
C ALA A 156 3.42 -16.57 -5.38
N LEU A 157 2.74 -15.95 -6.34
CA LEU A 157 1.28 -15.86 -6.34
C LEU A 157 0.63 -17.24 -6.46
N ARG A 158 1.13 -18.10 -7.34
CA ARG A 158 0.61 -19.47 -7.50
C ARG A 158 0.77 -20.32 -6.26
N SER A 159 1.86 -20.18 -5.51
CA SER A 159 2.04 -20.90 -4.24
C SER A 159 1.00 -20.54 -3.19
N LEU A 160 0.35 -19.36 -3.35
CA LEU A 160 -0.76 -18.88 -2.52
C LEU A 160 -2.14 -19.13 -3.14
N GLY A 161 -2.22 -19.87 -4.26
CA GLY A 161 -3.47 -20.13 -4.99
C GLY A 161 -4.01 -18.93 -5.78
N ILE A 162 -3.18 -17.90 -6.03
CA ILE A 162 -3.58 -16.69 -6.74
C ILE A 162 -3.07 -16.73 -8.19
N GLU A 163 -4.01 -16.67 -9.14
CA GLU A 163 -3.71 -16.54 -10.57
C GLU A 163 -3.85 -15.07 -11.00
N ALA A 164 -2.73 -14.40 -11.32
CA ALA A 164 -2.72 -13.04 -11.80
C ALA A 164 -1.70 -12.86 -12.93
N VAL A 165 -2.08 -12.11 -13.96
CA VAL A 165 -1.24 -11.83 -15.14
C VAL A 165 -0.60 -10.44 -15.08
N ASN A 166 -1.00 -9.62 -14.11
CA ASN A 166 -0.51 -8.27 -13.89
C ASN A 166 -0.21 -8.06 -12.40
N LEU A 167 0.81 -7.24 -12.09
CA LEU A 167 1.20 -6.96 -10.70
C LEU A 167 0.05 -6.35 -9.91
N TYR A 168 -0.68 -5.36 -10.47
CA TYR A 168 -1.79 -4.75 -9.75
C TYR A 168 -2.86 -5.76 -9.32
N ALA A 169 -3.16 -6.76 -10.14
CA ALA A 169 -4.11 -7.81 -9.78
C ALA A 169 -3.57 -8.69 -8.64
N GLY A 170 -2.28 -9.03 -8.68
CA GLY A 170 -1.62 -9.77 -7.59
C GLY A 170 -1.60 -8.99 -6.27
N PHE A 171 -1.28 -7.70 -6.31
CA PHE A 171 -1.30 -6.84 -5.12
C PHE A 171 -2.70 -6.74 -4.51
N VAL A 172 -3.73 -6.49 -5.33
CA VAL A 172 -5.11 -6.41 -4.84
C VAL A 172 -5.57 -7.75 -4.27
N ALA A 173 -5.31 -8.86 -4.97
CA ALA A 173 -5.68 -10.20 -4.49
C ALA A 173 -5.03 -10.53 -3.14
N LEU A 174 -3.74 -10.21 -2.97
CA LEU A 174 -3.04 -10.39 -1.70
C LEU A 174 -3.57 -9.47 -0.60
N ALA A 175 -3.86 -8.21 -0.91
CA ALA A 175 -4.46 -7.29 0.05
C ALA A 175 -5.83 -7.80 0.55
N VAL A 176 -6.65 -8.33 -0.36
CA VAL A 176 -7.94 -8.98 -0.01
C VAL A 176 -7.71 -10.21 0.84
N ALA A 177 -6.76 -11.08 0.47
CA ALA A 177 -6.46 -12.30 1.22
C ALA A 177 -5.92 -12.03 2.63
N GLN A 178 -5.28 -10.88 2.84
CA GLN A 178 -4.73 -10.46 4.14
C GLN A 178 -5.67 -9.53 4.92
N ALA A 179 -6.83 -9.23 4.40
CA ALA A 179 -7.80 -8.34 5.00
C ALA A 179 -8.74 -9.08 5.97
N ASP A 180 -9.21 -8.38 6.99
CA ASP A 180 -10.32 -8.85 7.83
C ASP A 180 -11.62 -8.96 7.00
N PRO A 181 -12.59 -9.78 7.38
CA PRO A 181 -13.84 -9.99 6.61
C PRO A 181 -14.67 -8.72 6.33
N LYS A 182 -14.47 -7.65 7.10
CA LYS A 182 -15.15 -6.35 6.94
C LYS A 182 -14.18 -5.22 6.60
N ALA A 183 -13.01 -5.57 6.06
CA ALA A 183 -12.02 -4.58 5.68
C ALA A 183 -12.50 -3.71 4.53
N GLN A 184 -11.98 -2.50 4.49
CA GLN A 184 -12.20 -1.53 3.42
C GLN A 184 -10.93 -1.41 2.58
N ILE A 185 -11.04 -1.57 1.28
CA ILE A 185 -9.89 -1.51 0.37
C ILE A 185 -10.18 -0.47 -0.71
N VAL A 186 -9.26 0.49 -0.84
CA VAL A 186 -9.27 1.49 -1.91
C VAL A 186 -8.00 1.32 -2.74
N ALA A 187 -8.17 1.09 -4.05
CA ALA A 187 -7.05 0.88 -4.96
C ALA A 187 -7.22 1.64 -6.26
N VAL A 188 -6.14 2.23 -6.77
CA VAL A 188 -6.08 2.71 -8.16
C VAL A 188 -5.65 1.55 -9.05
N ILE A 189 -6.51 1.19 -9.99
CA ILE A 189 -6.25 0.11 -10.93
C ILE A 189 -6.64 0.54 -12.36
N PRO A 190 -6.02 -0.04 -13.40
CA PRO A 190 -6.39 0.25 -14.78
C PRO A 190 -7.85 -0.12 -15.07
N ARG A 191 -8.50 0.69 -15.91
CA ARG A 191 -9.90 0.44 -16.35
C ARG A 191 -10.10 -0.97 -16.93
N SER A 192 -9.07 -1.54 -17.56
CA SER A 192 -9.10 -2.89 -18.12
C SER A 192 -9.34 -4.00 -17.07
N PHE A 193 -9.15 -3.71 -15.80
CA PHE A 193 -9.47 -4.65 -14.72
C PHE A 193 -10.96 -5.03 -14.67
N CYS A 194 -11.84 -4.09 -15.05
CA CYS A 194 -13.30 -4.29 -15.04
C CYS A 194 -13.82 -4.97 -16.31
N ASN A 195 -12.97 -5.18 -17.32
CA ASN A 195 -13.36 -5.68 -18.65
C ASN A 195 -12.79 -7.09 -18.93
N GLY A 196 -12.35 -7.80 -17.89
CA GLY A 196 -11.78 -9.15 -17.99
C GLY A 196 -12.79 -10.26 -18.03
#